data_046dcf32696fe0014da6b8c3599a5c1e
#
_entry.id   046dcf32696fe0014da6b8c3599a5c1e
#
_cell.length_a   1.000
_cell.length_b   1.000
_cell.length_c   1.000
_cell.angle_alpha   90.00
_cell.angle_beta   90.00
_cell.angle_gamma   90.00
#
_symmetry.space_group_name_H-M   'P 1'
#
loop_
_entity.id
_entity.type
_entity.pdbx_description
1 polymer ?
#
loop_
_entity_poly.entity_id
_entity_poly.type
_entity_poly.pdbx_seq_one_letter_code
_entity_poly.pdbx_strand_id
1 'polypeptide(L)'
;DPLAYLIPRAKEKGIHVHAWVNTYLLWSSRVKPVQKGHLLHTNPEWLHQDNRMTMDIGKEMRKFNGGKNGNEGFYLSPNHPKVNSYLIAVFRDLIENYELDGLHLDYVRFHDSEYGQNPGAIAYYRKYNGLTVDPAQMSQESIWSDHRRKAVTDLVRETKNLIESTRPQMELTAA
;
A
#
# COMPACT_ATOMS: atom_id res chain seq x y z
N ASP A 1 -22.53 -8.33 -6.60
CA ASP A 1 -21.22 -8.42 -5.91
C ASP A 1 -20.58 -9.77 -6.27
N PRO A 2 -19.40 -9.77 -6.96
CA PRO A 2 -18.73 -11.00 -7.38
C PRO A 2 -18.29 -11.89 -6.21
N LEU A 3 -17.81 -11.31 -5.11
CA LEU A 3 -17.32 -12.05 -3.94
C LEU A 3 -18.50 -12.74 -3.23
N ALA A 4 -19.58 -12.02 -3.02
CA ALA A 4 -20.80 -12.59 -2.41
C ALA A 4 -21.39 -13.74 -3.24
N TYR A 5 -21.16 -13.75 -4.56
CA TYR A 5 -21.56 -14.85 -5.43
C TYR A 5 -20.58 -16.02 -5.38
N LEU A 6 -19.27 -15.74 -5.42
CA LEU A 6 -18.21 -16.76 -5.55
C LEU A 6 -17.99 -17.54 -4.26
N ILE A 7 -17.87 -16.85 -3.11
CA ILE A 7 -17.41 -17.45 -1.85
C ILE A 7 -18.29 -18.63 -1.40
N PRO A 8 -19.63 -18.52 -1.35
CA PRO A 8 -20.46 -19.65 -0.94
C PRO A 8 -20.29 -20.88 -1.84
N ARG A 9 -20.18 -20.66 -3.16
CA ARG A 9 -20.02 -21.74 -4.16
C ARG A 9 -18.66 -22.44 -4.09
N ALA A 10 -17.61 -21.70 -3.78
CA ALA A 10 -16.29 -22.25 -3.53
C ALA A 10 -16.32 -23.13 -2.26
N LYS A 11 -16.94 -22.63 -1.20
CA LYS A 11 -17.07 -23.31 0.09
C LYS A 11 -17.86 -24.63 -0.04
N GLU A 12 -18.96 -24.66 -0.80
CA GLU A 12 -19.70 -25.88 -1.11
C GLU A 12 -18.85 -26.96 -1.78
N LYS A 13 -17.75 -26.57 -2.44
CA LYS A 13 -16.81 -27.48 -3.11
C LYS A 13 -15.53 -27.75 -2.31
N GLY A 14 -15.44 -27.25 -1.08
CA GLY A 14 -14.25 -27.37 -0.23
C GLY A 14 -13.06 -26.55 -0.77
N ILE A 15 -13.32 -25.49 -1.54
CA ILE A 15 -12.28 -24.60 -2.07
C ILE A 15 -12.13 -23.40 -1.15
N HIS A 16 -10.91 -23.15 -0.68
CA HIS A 16 -10.58 -21.97 0.12
C HIS A 16 -10.41 -20.73 -0.78
N VAL A 17 -10.95 -19.61 -0.33
CA VAL A 17 -10.93 -18.33 -1.05
C VAL A 17 -10.10 -17.31 -0.28
N HIS A 18 -9.00 -16.87 -0.89
CA HIS A 18 -8.17 -15.81 -0.34
C HIS A 18 -8.37 -14.53 -1.17
N ALA A 19 -8.51 -13.40 -0.49
CA ALA A 19 -8.46 -12.11 -1.16
C ALA A 19 -7.01 -11.73 -1.46
N TRP A 20 -6.65 -11.62 -2.74
CA TRP A 20 -5.35 -11.10 -3.18
C TRP A 20 -5.45 -9.59 -3.35
N VAL A 21 -4.74 -8.84 -2.52
CA VAL A 21 -4.79 -7.39 -2.49
C VAL A 21 -3.44 -6.79 -2.89
N ASN A 22 -3.45 -5.97 -3.94
CA ASN A 22 -2.32 -5.09 -4.24
C ASN A 22 -2.26 -4.01 -3.15
N THR A 23 -1.34 -4.15 -2.20
CA THR A 23 -1.32 -3.36 -0.98
C THR A 23 -0.94 -1.90 -1.24
N TYR A 24 0.28 -1.67 -1.71
CA TYR A 24 0.75 -0.31 -1.98
C TYR A 24 0.71 0.06 -3.47
N LEU A 25 0.67 -0.90 -4.39
CA LEU A 25 0.50 -0.63 -5.81
C LEU A 25 -0.93 -0.15 -6.08
N LEU A 26 -1.08 1.16 -6.28
CA LEU A 26 -2.38 1.82 -6.44
C LEU A 26 -2.91 1.76 -7.87
N TRP A 27 -2.04 1.96 -8.87
CA TRP A 27 -2.47 2.07 -10.26
C TRP A 27 -1.35 1.71 -11.25
N SER A 28 -1.64 0.85 -12.19
CA SER A 28 -0.69 0.34 -13.19
C SER A 28 -1.20 0.51 -14.62
N SER A 29 -1.57 1.73 -15.01
CA SER A 29 -2.05 2.04 -16.35
C SER A 29 -1.55 3.40 -16.83
N ARG A 30 -1.46 3.57 -18.18
CA ARG A 30 -1.21 4.86 -18.84
C ARG A 30 -2.42 5.78 -18.86
N VAL A 31 -3.60 5.23 -18.65
CA VAL A 31 -4.86 5.97 -18.64
C VAL A 31 -5.27 6.22 -17.19
N LYS A 32 -5.67 7.44 -16.87
CA LYS A 32 -6.17 7.77 -15.53
C LYS A 32 -7.42 6.96 -15.19
N PRO A 33 -7.60 6.58 -13.91
CA PRO A 33 -8.84 5.93 -13.49
C PRO A 33 -10.04 6.82 -13.83
N VAL A 34 -11.12 6.18 -14.30
CA VAL A 34 -12.36 6.89 -14.68
C VAL A 34 -13.14 7.35 -13.44
N GLN A 35 -13.03 6.58 -12.36
CA GLN A 35 -13.73 6.85 -11.11
C GLN A 35 -13.14 8.08 -10.41
N LYS A 36 -13.96 9.13 -10.27
CA LYS A 36 -13.53 10.39 -9.62
C LYS A 36 -13.12 10.23 -8.16
N GLY A 37 -13.65 9.22 -7.47
CA GLY A 37 -13.31 8.88 -6.08
C GLY A 37 -12.03 8.06 -5.92
N HIS A 38 -11.33 7.69 -7.02
CA HIS A 38 -10.08 6.94 -6.94
C HIS A 38 -8.99 7.76 -6.27
N LEU A 39 -8.17 7.14 -5.40
CA LEU A 39 -7.12 7.83 -4.62
C LEU A 39 -6.12 8.62 -5.47
N LEU A 40 -5.86 8.19 -6.70
CA LEU A 40 -5.00 8.94 -7.63
C LEU A 40 -5.54 10.35 -7.93
N HIS A 41 -6.85 10.57 -7.80
CA HIS A 41 -7.50 11.86 -7.97
C HIS A 41 -7.71 12.61 -6.66
N THR A 42 -8.10 11.87 -5.60
CA THR A 42 -8.54 12.47 -4.35
C THR A 42 -7.41 12.72 -3.35
N ASN A 43 -6.34 11.90 -3.41
CA ASN A 43 -5.23 11.93 -2.46
C ASN A 43 -3.87 11.76 -3.16
N PRO A 44 -3.55 12.58 -4.18
CA PRO A 44 -2.28 12.45 -4.92
C PRO A 44 -1.05 12.69 -4.01
N GLU A 45 -1.22 13.40 -2.90
CA GLU A 45 -0.18 13.64 -1.90
C GLU A 45 0.22 12.38 -1.09
N TRP A 46 -0.58 11.31 -1.18
CA TRP A 46 -0.24 10.03 -0.55
C TRP A 46 0.69 9.17 -1.40
N LEU A 47 0.93 9.60 -2.63
CA LEU A 47 1.74 8.82 -3.56
C LEU A 47 3.20 8.78 -3.16
N HIS A 48 3.82 7.70 -3.53
CA HIS A 48 5.24 7.44 -3.40
C HIS A 48 6.07 8.43 -4.21
N GLN A 49 7.13 8.97 -3.62
CA GLN A 49 8.05 9.88 -4.29
C GLN A 49 9.50 9.43 -4.09
N ASP A 50 10.31 9.62 -5.12
CA ASP A 50 11.75 9.42 -5.10
C ASP A 50 12.50 10.61 -4.46
N ASN A 51 13.81 10.55 -4.46
CA ASN A 51 14.69 11.58 -3.91
C ASN A 51 14.59 12.95 -4.58
N ARG A 52 13.94 13.06 -5.73
CA ARG A 52 13.71 14.34 -6.42
C ARG A 52 12.48 15.06 -5.88
N MET A 53 11.67 14.41 -5.05
CA MET A 53 10.44 14.95 -4.44
C MET A 53 9.45 15.58 -5.43
N THR A 54 9.59 15.24 -6.72
CA THR A 54 8.74 15.77 -7.78
C THR A 54 7.90 14.66 -8.39
N MET A 55 6.59 14.84 -8.39
CA MET A 55 5.69 13.92 -9.07
C MET A 55 4.77 14.69 -10.03
N ASP A 56 5.03 14.55 -11.31
CA ASP A 56 4.08 14.88 -12.37
C ASP A 56 3.38 13.59 -12.79
N ILE A 57 2.20 13.35 -12.24
CA ILE A 57 1.41 12.15 -12.53
C ILE A 57 1.22 11.97 -14.03
N GLY A 58 1.01 13.04 -14.78
CA GLY A 58 0.84 12.97 -16.23
C GLY A 58 2.10 12.52 -16.97
N LYS A 59 3.29 12.99 -16.54
CA LYS A 59 4.57 12.54 -17.11
C LYS A 59 4.87 11.10 -16.73
N GLU A 60 4.64 10.72 -15.48
CA GLU A 60 4.87 9.34 -15.01
C GLU A 60 3.94 8.34 -15.70
N MET A 61 2.66 8.69 -15.91
CA MET A 61 1.74 7.85 -16.68
C MET A 61 2.22 7.63 -18.12
N ARG A 62 2.81 8.65 -18.77
CA ARG A 62 3.36 8.49 -20.11
C ARG A 62 4.58 7.57 -20.15
N LYS A 63 5.36 7.52 -19.08
CA LYS A 63 6.52 6.63 -18.96
C LYS A 63 6.14 5.18 -18.64
N PHE A 64 4.96 4.97 -18.06
CA PHE A 64 4.51 3.61 -17.73
C PHE A 64 4.40 2.76 -19.00
N ASN A 65 5.02 1.60 -19.02
CA ASN A 65 5.07 0.69 -20.17
C ASN A 65 4.70 -0.75 -19.81
N GLY A 66 3.80 -0.93 -18.86
CA GLY A 66 3.34 -2.25 -18.42
C GLY A 66 4.36 -3.00 -17.57
N GLY A 67 5.13 -2.29 -16.75
CA GLY A 67 6.16 -2.85 -15.86
C GLY A 67 7.49 -3.15 -16.54
N LYS A 68 7.61 -2.96 -17.85
CA LYS A 68 8.90 -3.03 -18.56
C LYS A 68 9.81 -1.91 -18.05
N ASN A 69 11.10 -2.18 -17.87
CA ASN A 69 12.08 -1.24 -17.31
C ASN A 69 11.83 -0.88 -15.82
N GLY A 70 11.18 -1.74 -15.05
CA GLY A 70 10.99 -1.57 -13.61
C GLY A 70 9.91 -0.56 -13.19
N ASN A 71 9.21 0.08 -14.13
CA ASN A 71 8.08 0.96 -13.78
C ASN A 71 6.77 0.17 -13.72
N GLU A 72 6.42 -0.30 -12.53
CA GLU A 72 5.22 -1.11 -12.28
C GLU A 72 3.95 -0.27 -12.14
N GLY A 73 4.08 1.04 -11.88
CA GLY A 73 2.94 1.94 -11.71
C GLY A 73 3.10 2.94 -10.56
N PHE A 74 1.97 3.41 -10.06
CA PHE A 74 1.91 4.36 -8.95
C PHE A 74 1.69 3.61 -7.64
N TYR A 75 2.52 3.92 -6.66
CA TYR A 75 2.43 3.35 -5.31
C TYR A 75 1.96 4.39 -4.31
N LEU A 76 1.21 3.95 -3.32
CA LEU A 76 1.01 4.68 -2.07
C LEU A 76 2.32 4.68 -1.26
N SER A 77 2.59 5.74 -0.54
CA SER A 77 3.78 5.85 0.31
C SER A 77 3.55 5.14 1.65
N PRO A 78 4.22 4.00 1.93
CA PRO A 78 3.96 3.23 3.15
C PRO A 78 4.17 4.03 4.43
N ASN A 79 5.11 4.97 4.43
CA ASN A 79 5.44 5.82 5.57
C ASN A 79 4.64 7.13 5.65
N HIS A 80 3.70 7.38 4.72
CA HIS A 80 2.77 8.50 4.84
C HIS A 80 1.77 8.22 5.99
N PRO A 81 1.54 9.18 6.92
CA PRO A 81 0.82 8.93 8.17
C PRO A 81 -0.63 8.45 8.03
N LYS A 82 -1.25 8.65 6.86
CA LYS A 82 -2.64 8.25 6.60
C LYS A 82 -2.78 6.96 5.79
N VAL A 83 -1.72 6.48 5.14
CA VAL A 83 -1.81 5.37 4.18
C VAL A 83 -2.12 4.06 4.88
N ASN A 84 -1.36 3.70 5.91
CA ASN A 84 -1.59 2.44 6.62
C ASN A 84 -2.98 2.39 7.28
N SER A 85 -3.42 3.48 7.91
CA SER A 85 -4.77 3.54 8.50
C SER A 85 -5.87 3.35 7.46
N TYR A 86 -5.69 3.90 6.26
CA TYR A 86 -6.61 3.69 5.14
C TYR A 86 -6.63 2.22 4.69
N LEU A 87 -5.46 1.61 4.51
CA LEU A 87 -5.35 0.20 4.10
C LEU A 87 -5.96 -0.75 5.15
N ILE A 88 -5.73 -0.49 6.44
CA ILE A 88 -6.37 -1.25 7.53
C ILE A 88 -7.90 -1.11 7.48
N ALA A 89 -8.44 0.05 7.14
CA ALA A 89 -9.88 0.21 6.96
C ALA A 89 -10.42 -0.61 5.76
N VAL A 90 -9.68 -0.65 4.65
CA VAL A 90 -10.01 -1.51 3.48
C VAL A 90 -9.95 -2.99 3.85
N PHE A 91 -8.91 -3.43 4.56
CA PHE A 91 -8.79 -4.82 5.00
C PHE A 91 -9.90 -5.21 5.98
N ARG A 92 -10.25 -4.31 6.88
CA ARG A 92 -11.39 -4.49 7.80
C ARG A 92 -12.68 -4.71 7.04
N ASP A 93 -12.97 -3.89 6.04
CA ASP A 93 -14.17 -4.02 5.21
C ASP A 93 -14.23 -5.41 4.52
N LEU A 94 -13.09 -5.88 3.98
CA LEU A 94 -13.00 -7.22 3.39
C LEU A 94 -13.23 -8.33 4.43
N ILE A 95 -12.60 -8.23 5.59
CA ILE A 95 -12.65 -9.26 6.64
C ILE A 95 -14.03 -9.33 7.29
N GLU A 96 -14.70 -8.20 7.50
CA GLU A 96 -16.00 -8.13 8.15
C GLU A 96 -17.16 -8.52 7.22
N ASN A 97 -17.07 -8.15 5.94
CA ASN A 97 -18.19 -8.32 5.01
C ASN A 97 -18.12 -9.60 4.16
N TYR A 98 -16.98 -10.30 4.11
CA TYR A 98 -16.82 -11.50 3.29
C TYR A 98 -16.26 -12.68 4.09
N GLU A 99 -16.81 -13.87 3.90
CA GLU A 99 -16.35 -15.11 4.52
C GLU A 99 -15.11 -15.68 3.81
N LEU A 100 -14.02 -14.89 3.81
CA LEU A 100 -12.73 -15.27 3.24
C LEU A 100 -11.98 -16.25 4.16
N ASP A 101 -11.24 -17.18 3.57
CA ASP A 101 -10.34 -18.09 4.27
C ASP A 101 -8.95 -17.47 4.49
N GLY A 102 -8.58 -16.47 3.68
CA GLY A 102 -7.29 -15.78 3.81
C GLY A 102 -7.26 -14.40 3.16
N LEU A 103 -6.26 -13.63 3.56
CA LEU A 103 -5.85 -12.36 2.96
C LEU A 103 -4.40 -12.48 2.48
N HIS A 104 -4.17 -12.22 1.19
CA HIS A 104 -2.86 -12.20 0.58
C HIS A 104 -2.45 -10.78 0.24
N LEU A 105 -1.37 -10.30 0.87
CA LEU A 105 -0.82 -8.97 0.64
C LEU A 105 0.25 -9.02 -0.43
N ASP A 106 -0.08 -8.59 -1.64
CA ASP A 106 0.89 -8.40 -2.70
C ASP A 106 1.37 -6.94 -2.72
N TYR A 107 2.56 -6.68 -3.28
CA TYR A 107 3.18 -5.34 -3.29
C TYR A 107 3.23 -4.68 -1.89
N VAL A 108 3.47 -5.48 -0.84
CA VAL A 108 3.60 -4.99 0.54
C VAL A 108 5.02 -4.48 0.81
N ARG A 109 5.47 -3.56 -0.05
CA ARG A 109 6.85 -3.05 -0.09
C ARG A 109 6.92 -1.63 -0.65
N PHE A 110 8.06 -0.98 -0.43
CA PHE A 110 8.43 0.17 -1.26
C PHE A 110 8.76 -0.31 -2.68
N HIS A 111 8.61 0.59 -3.66
CA HIS A 111 8.96 0.28 -5.05
C HIS A 111 10.42 -0.14 -5.18
N ASP A 112 11.35 0.66 -4.62
CA ASP A 112 12.75 0.31 -4.42
C ASP A 112 13.41 1.15 -3.29
N SER A 113 14.73 1.07 -3.16
CA SER A 113 15.49 1.73 -2.08
C SER A 113 15.51 3.26 -2.16
N GLU A 114 15.33 3.85 -3.34
CA GLU A 114 15.36 5.31 -3.55
C GLU A 114 14.06 6.01 -3.17
N TYR A 115 12.99 5.23 -2.99
CA TYR A 115 11.66 5.75 -2.66
C TYR A 115 11.43 5.89 -1.15
N GLY A 116 10.35 6.58 -0.79
CA GLY A 116 9.96 6.82 0.60
C GLY A 116 10.14 8.27 1.03
N GLN A 117 10.42 9.18 0.10
CA GLN A 117 10.63 10.59 0.37
C GLN A 117 9.36 11.44 0.14
N ASN A 118 8.22 10.87 0.44
CA ASN A 118 6.97 11.60 0.42
C ASN A 118 7.02 12.81 1.39
N PRO A 119 6.71 14.05 0.95
CA PRO A 119 6.79 15.24 1.78
C PRO A 119 5.96 15.16 3.07
N GLY A 120 4.77 14.54 3.02
CA GLY A 120 3.93 14.32 4.20
C GLY A 120 4.57 13.37 5.21
N ALA A 121 5.22 12.31 4.72
CA ALA A 121 5.97 11.38 5.56
C ALA A 121 7.17 12.05 6.24
N ILE A 122 7.93 12.86 5.49
CA ILE A 122 9.08 13.61 6.01
C ILE A 122 8.63 14.62 7.08
N ALA A 123 7.57 15.39 6.80
CA ALA A 123 7.05 16.38 7.73
C ALA A 123 6.55 15.71 9.02
N TYR A 124 5.85 14.58 8.90
CA TYR A 124 5.40 13.79 10.05
C TYR A 124 6.58 13.27 10.87
N TYR A 125 7.58 12.68 10.21
CA TYR A 125 8.77 12.13 10.87
C TYR A 125 9.53 13.20 11.65
N ARG A 126 9.78 14.37 11.03
CA ARG A 126 10.45 15.50 11.68
C ARG A 126 9.71 15.98 12.93
N LYS A 127 8.40 16.10 12.83
CA LYS A 127 7.54 16.56 13.93
C LYS A 127 7.64 15.65 15.17
N TYR A 128 7.68 14.34 14.96
CA TYR A 128 7.57 13.36 16.06
C TYR A 128 8.93 12.79 16.52
N ASN A 129 9.98 12.90 15.70
CA ASN A 129 11.32 12.38 16.06
C ASN A 129 12.37 13.49 16.26
N GLY A 130 12.01 14.76 16.08
CA GLY A 130 12.88 15.90 16.35
C GLY A 130 14.12 16.01 15.44
N LEU A 131 14.14 15.31 14.31
CA LEU A 131 15.32 15.23 13.44
C LEU A 131 15.23 16.24 12.31
N THR A 132 16.32 16.99 12.14
CA THR A 132 16.59 17.83 10.98
C THR A 132 17.42 17.01 9.96
N VAL A 133 16.75 16.16 9.19
CA VAL A 133 17.43 15.42 8.12
C VAL A 133 17.25 16.15 6.81
N ASP A 134 18.34 16.33 6.06
CA ASP A 134 18.30 16.85 4.70
C ASP A 134 17.56 15.84 3.79
N PRO A 135 16.48 16.21 3.13
CA PRO A 135 15.78 15.31 2.22
C PRO A 135 16.66 14.69 1.14
N ALA A 136 17.66 15.40 0.65
CA ALA A 136 18.59 14.91 -0.36
C ALA A 136 19.50 13.77 0.15
N GLN A 137 19.69 13.68 1.45
CA GLN A 137 20.56 12.67 2.11
C GLN A 137 19.75 11.58 2.81
N MET A 138 18.44 11.72 2.92
CA MET A 138 17.59 10.79 3.70
C MET A 138 17.67 9.34 3.22
N SER A 139 17.82 9.10 1.93
CA SER A 139 17.93 7.73 1.40
C SER A 139 19.16 6.97 1.91
N GLN A 140 20.19 7.68 2.36
CA GLN A 140 21.45 7.11 2.89
C GLN A 140 21.45 6.98 4.42
N GLU A 141 20.48 7.60 5.09
CA GLU A 141 20.40 7.58 6.56
C GLU A 141 19.81 6.25 7.07
N SER A 142 20.55 5.57 7.94
CA SER A 142 20.09 4.30 8.54
C SER A 142 18.79 4.46 9.31
N ILE A 143 18.63 5.55 10.06
CA ILE A 143 17.42 5.86 10.85
C ILE A 143 16.20 6.03 9.94
N TRP A 144 16.35 6.70 8.79
CA TRP A 144 15.27 6.82 7.82
C TRP A 144 14.91 5.47 7.19
N SER A 145 15.91 4.65 6.90
CA SER A 145 15.69 3.29 6.40
C SER A 145 14.95 2.42 7.41
N ASP A 146 15.26 2.56 8.70
CA ASP A 146 14.53 1.88 9.78
C ASP A 146 13.09 2.35 9.88
N HIS A 147 12.85 3.65 9.78
CA HIS A 147 11.51 4.22 9.75
C HIS A 147 10.68 3.69 8.58
N ARG A 148 11.27 3.58 7.40
CA ARG A 148 10.62 2.99 6.22
C ARG A 148 10.27 1.52 6.43
N ARG A 149 11.21 0.70 6.88
CA ARG A 149 10.96 -0.72 7.20
C ARG A 149 9.88 -0.88 8.25
N LYS A 150 9.93 -0.03 9.29
CA LYS A 150 8.92 -0.02 10.35
C LYS A 150 7.52 0.22 9.80
N ALA A 151 7.33 1.15 8.87
CA ALA A 151 6.02 1.46 8.29
C ALA A 151 5.37 0.23 7.63
N VAL A 152 6.15 -0.56 6.87
CA VAL A 152 5.67 -1.80 6.25
C VAL A 152 5.40 -2.87 7.32
N THR A 153 6.32 -3.04 8.27
CA THR A 153 6.16 -4.02 9.36
C THR A 153 4.93 -3.71 10.22
N ASP A 154 4.68 -2.44 10.50
CA ASP A 154 3.51 -2.02 11.28
C ASP A 154 2.21 -2.36 10.55
N LEU A 155 2.11 -2.13 9.23
CA LEU A 155 0.91 -2.53 8.47
C LEU A 155 0.66 -4.04 8.58
N VAL A 156 1.68 -4.86 8.36
CA VAL A 156 1.53 -6.33 8.44
C VAL A 156 1.12 -6.75 9.85
N ARG A 157 1.72 -6.16 10.89
CA ARG A 157 1.38 -6.43 12.29
C ARG A 157 -0.06 -6.01 12.62
N GLU A 158 -0.48 -4.82 12.21
CA GLU A 158 -1.84 -4.33 12.43
C GLU A 158 -2.87 -5.16 11.68
N THR A 159 -2.55 -5.61 10.46
CA THR A 159 -3.39 -6.54 9.69
C THR A 159 -3.52 -7.88 10.41
N LYS A 160 -2.42 -8.42 10.95
CA LYS A 160 -2.45 -9.67 11.71
C LYS A 160 -3.32 -9.53 12.97
N ASN A 161 -3.14 -8.45 13.74
CA ASN A 161 -3.95 -8.16 14.92
C ASN A 161 -5.45 -8.03 14.58
N LEU A 162 -5.76 -7.39 13.46
CA LEU A 162 -7.14 -7.26 12.96
C LEU A 162 -7.74 -8.64 12.66
N ILE A 163 -7.02 -9.50 11.97
CA ILE A 163 -7.46 -10.88 11.67
C ILE A 163 -7.66 -11.65 12.97
N GLU A 164 -6.70 -11.65 13.88
CA GLU A 164 -6.78 -12.38 15.15
C GLU A 164 -7.96 -11.95 16.02
N SER A 165 -8.31 -10.66 15.98
CA SER A 165 -9.45 -10.13 16.75
C SER A 165 -10.81 -10.34 16.09
N THR A 166 -10.86 -10.54 14.76
CA THR A 166 -12.13 -10.61 14.00
C THR A 166 -12.43 -12.01 13.49
N ARG A 167 -11.42 -12.68 12.90
CA ARG A 167 -11.51 -14.04 12.32
C ARG A 167 -10.21 -14.81 12.54
N PRO A 168 -9.95 -15.32 13.73
CA PRO A 168 -8.65 -15.89 14.12
C PRO A 168 -8.19 -17.10 13.28
N GLN A 169 -9.11 -17.78 12.60
CA GLN A 169 -8.80 -18.88 11.69
C GLN A 169 -8.39 -18.43 10.26
N MET A 170 -8.53 -17.15 9.95
CA MET A 170 -8.20 -16.62 8.63
C MET A 170 -6.67 -16.55 8.44
N GLU A 171 -6.17 -17.00 7.30
CA GLU A 171 -4.76 -16.97 6.99
C GLU A 171 -4.30 -15.58 6.51
N LEU A 172 -3.10 -15.16 6.90
CA LEU A 172 -2.41 -13.99 6.36
C LEU A 172 -1.14 -14.43 5.65
N THR A 173 -1.04 -14.11 4.38
CA THR A 173 0.15 -14.37 3.56
C THR A 173 0.62 -13.11 2.85
N ALA A 174 1.89 -13.08 2.40
CA ALA A 174 2.45 -11.93 1.68
C ALA A 174 3.47 -12.36 0.62
N ALA A 175 3.67 -11.54 -0.45
CA ALA A 175 4.66 -11.71 -1.51
C ALA A 175 5.47 -10.42 -1.72
#